data_b346194426955dc22189babdb3c15be4
#
_entry.id   b346194426955dc22189babdb3c15be4
#
_cell.length_a   1.000
_cell.length_b   1.000
_cell.length_c   1.000
_cell.angle_alpha   90.00
_cell.angle_beta   90.00
_cell.angle_gamma   90.00
#
_symmetry.space_group_name_H-M   'P 1'
#
loop_
_entity.id
_entity.type
_entity.pdbx_description
1 polymer ?
#
loop_
_entity_poly.entity_id
_entity_poly.type
_entity_poly.pdbx_seq_one_letter_code
_entity_poly.pdbx_strand_id
1 'polypeptide(L)'
;MGKVIIAFKIFPETPENLSEVKAAIKELDPERLDEEPIAFGLKALKVIFIIPDAGGEQDKLENKLREIPNVGAVETERVSKSL
;
A
#
# COMPACT_ATOMS: atom_id res chain seq x y z
N MET A 1 23.34 -7.04 -1.22
CA MET A 1 22.23 -6.42 -1.92
C MET A 1 21.30 -5.75 -0.94
N GLY A 2 20.87 -4.56 -1.26
CA GLY A 2 20.03 -3.80 -0.37
C GLY A 2 18.56 -4.11 -0.51
N LYS A 3 17.78 -3.53 0.37
CA LYS A 3 16.33 -3.59 0.32
C LYS A 3 15.77 -2.19 0.25
N VAL A 4 14.55 -2.09 -0.24
CA VAL A 4 13.84 -0.82 -0.33
C VAL A 4 12.62 -0.90 0.58
N ILE A 5 12.46 0.13 1.40
CA ILE A 5 11.29 0.26 2.26
C ILE A 5 10.37 1.28 1.60
N ILE A 6 9.15 0.86 1.29
CA ILE A 6 8.20 1.71 0.59
C ILE A 6 6.94 1.85 1.43
N ALA A 7 6.52 3.09 1.64
CA ALA A 7 5.26 3.39 2.30
C ALA A 7 4.26 3.89 1.27
N PHE A 8 3.12 3.24 1.21
CA PHE A 8 2.01 3.63 0.34
C PHE A 8 0.83 4.09 1.18
N LYS A 9 0.04 4.96 0.59
CA LYS A 9 -1.25 5.35 1.13
C LYS A 9 -2.30 4.94 0.12
N ILE A 10 -3.23 4.10 0.56
CA ILE A 10 -4.22 3.49 -0.32
C ILE A 10 -5.61 3.96 0.07
N PHE A 11 -6.34 4.47 -0.90
CA PHE A 11 -7.69 4.98 -0.70
C PHE A 11 -8.69 4.01 -1.30
N PRO A 12 -9.60 3.42 -0.49
CA PRO A 12 -10.71 2.65 -1.05
C PRO A 12 -11.62 3.56 -1.88
N GLU A 13 -12.32 2.98 -2.84
CA GLU A 13 -13.28 3.75 -3.64
C GLU A 13 -14.41 4.30 -2.79
N THR A 14 -14.87 3.51 -1.81
CA THR A 14 -15.90 3.91 -0.86
C THR A 14 -15.52 3.47 0.54
N PRO A 15 -16.05 4.12 1.59
CA PRO A 15 -15.76 3.68 2.96
C PRO A 15 -16.14 2.23 3.23
N GLU A 16 -17.16 1.73 2.54
CA GLU A 16 -17.64 0.37 2.71
C GLU A 16 -16.65 -0.68 2.25
N ASN A 17 -15.75 -0.31 1.34
CA ASN A 17 -14.76 -1.23 0.77
C ASN A 17 -13.50 -1.35 1.63
N LEU A 18 -13.39 -0.61 2.72
CA LEU A 18 -12.17 -0.58 3.52
C LEU A 18 -11.72 -1.97 3.96
N SER A 19 -12.64 -2.76 4.50
CA SER A 19 -12.32 -4.11 4.99
C SER A 19 -11.86 -5.03 3.88
N GLU A 20 -12.50 -4.96 2.72
CA GLU A 20 -12.14 -5.81 1.58
C GLU A 20 -10.77 -5.46 1.04
N VAL A 21 -10.50 -4.17 0.88
CA VAL A 21 -9.21 -3.70 0.39
C VAL A 21 -8.11 -4.06 1.39
N LYS A 22 -8.38 -3.87 2.68
CA LYS A 22 -7.43 -4.23 3.73
C LYS A 22 -7.09 -5.71 3.71
N ALA A 23 -8.09 -6.57 3.54
CA ALA A 23 -7.88 -8.01 3.49
C ALA A 23 -7.02 -8.40 2.27
N ALA A 24 -7.28 -7.78 1.12
CA ALA A 24 -6.51 -8.06 -0.09
C ALA A 24 -5.06 -7.61 0.06
N ILE A 25 -4.82 -6.47 0.70
CA ILE A 25 -3.47 -5.99 0.95
C ILE A 25 -2.72 -6.92 1.89
N LYS A 26 -3.39 -7.45 2.90
CA LYS A 26 -2.78 -8.40 3.83
C LYS A 26 -2.26 -9.65 3.13
N GLU A 27 -2.90 -10.07 2.05
CA GLU A 27 -2.45 -11.22 1.27
C GLU A 27 -1.12 -10.97 0.56
N LEU A 28 -0.75 -9.72 0.37
CA LEU A 28 0.54 -9.35 -0.20
C LEU A 28 1.67 -9.35 0.83
N ASP A 29 1.34 -9.68 2.08
CA ASP A 29 2.29 -9.79 3.18
C ASP A 29 3.11 -8.53 3.43
N PRO A 30 2.45 -7.39 3.71
CA PRO A 30 3.17 -6.17 4.02
C PRO A 30 3.87 -6.25 5.38
N GLU A 31 4.91 -5.47 5.53
CA GLU A 31 5.59 -5.35 6.82
C GLU A 31 4.69 -4.70 7.87
N ARG A 32 3.88 -3.74 7.45
CA ARG A 32 2.97 -3.04 8.34
C ARG A 32 1.75 -2.55 7.57
N LEU A 33 0.60 -2.59 8.22
CA LEU A 33 -0.65 -2.12 7.66
C LEU A 33 -1.48 -1.47 8.76
N ASP A 34 -1.74 -0.17 8.60
CA ASP A 34 -2.51 0.61 9.56
C ASP A 34 -3.64 1.35 8.86
N GLU A 35 -4.72 1.62 9.59
CA GLU A 35 -5.78 2.50 9.14
C GLU A 35 -5.45 3.92 9.57
N GLU A 36 -5.61 4.88 8.66
CA GLU A 36 -5.35 6.28 8.94
C GLU A 36 -6.63 7.08 8.71
N PRO A 37 -7.19 7.71 9.77
CA PRO A 37 -8.36 8.56 9.58
C PRO A 37 -8.02 9.78 8.72
N ILE A 38 -8.92 10.08 7.80
CA ILE A 38 -8.84 11.29 6.98
C ILE A 38 -10.12 12.07 7.14
N ALA A 39 -10.28 13.17 6.39
CA ALA A 39 -11.45 14.04 6.54
C ALA A 39 -12.77 13.31 6.33
N PHE A 40 -13.84 13.83 6.94
CA PHE A 40 -15.22 13.37 6.75
C PHE A 40 -15.49 11.92 7.17
N GLY A 41 -14.78 11.43 8.17
CA GLY A 41 -14.99 10.07 8.66
C GLY A 41 -14.46 8.98 7.75
N LEU A 42 -13.76 9.34 6.69
CA LEU A 42 -13.13 8.39 5.79
C LEU A 42 -11.82 7.89 6.39
N LYS A 43 -11.38 6.73 5.92
CA LYS A 43 -10.10 6.17 6.33
C LYS A 43 -9.31 5.72 5.12
N ALA A 44 -8.01 5.98 5.15
CA ALA A 44 -7.08 5.43 4.20
C ALA A 44 -6.30 4.30 4.84
N LEU A 45 -5.62 3.50 4.03
CA LEU A 45 -4.76 2.44 4.52
C LEU A 45 -3.32 2.84 4.28
N LYS A 46 -2.53 2.80 5.35
CA LYS A 46 -1.12 3.09 5.29
C LYS A 46 -0.38 1.77 5.37
N VAL A 47 0.40 1.46 4.34
CA VAL A 47 1.03 0.16 4.23
C VAL A 47 2.52 0.31 3.94
N ILE A 48 3.32 -0.52 4.60
CA ILE A 48 4.76 -0.51 4.42
C ILE A 48 5.19 -1.86 3.90
N PHE A 49 5.93 -1.85 2.80
CA PHE A 49 6.54 -3.04 2.23
C PHE A 49 8.05 -2.91 2.26
N ILE A 50 8.71 -4.05 2.46
CA ILE A 50 10.16 -4.15 2.31
C ILE A 50 10.40 -5.11 1.16
N ILE A 51 11.01 -4.61 0.09
CA ILE A 51 11.22 -5.37 -1.12
C ILE A 51 12.69 -5.35 -1.52
N PRO A 52 13.14 -6.31 -2.34
CA PRO A 52 14.50 -6.27 -2.86
C PRO A 52 14.75 -5.00 -3.69
N ASP A 53 15.95 -4.45 -3.60
CA ASP A 53 16.37 -3.33 -4.42
C ASP A 53 16.77 -3.85 -5.81
N ALA A 54 15.76 -4.20 -6.59
CA ALA A 54 15.96 -4.76 -7.93
C ALA A 54 15.09 -3.98 -8.91
N GLY A 55 15.53 -3.88 -10.14
CA GLY A 55 14.82 -3.13 -11.16
C GLY A 55 13.39 -3.63 -11.38
N GLY A 56 12.45 -2.72 -11.35
CA GLY A 56 11.05 -3.01 -11.62
C GLY A 56 10.24 -3.56 -10.46
N GLU A 57 10.85 -3.90 -9.33
CA GLU A 57 10.12 -4.46 -8.19
C GLU A 57 9.12 -3.46 -7.59
N GLN A 58 9.51 -2.19 -7.50
CA GLN A 58 8.62 -1.15 -7.00
C GLN A 58 7.41 -0.98 -7.91
N ASP A 59 7.63 -0.94 -9.22
CA ASP A 59 6.55 -0.78 -10.19
C ASP A 59 5.59 -1.97 -10.17
N LYS A 60 6.12 -3.17 -10.04
CA LYS A 60 5.29 -4.37 -9.93
C LYS A 60 4.39 -4.32 -8.71
N LEU A 61 4.93 -3.91 -7.58
CA LEU A 61 4.17 -3.81 -6.35
C LEU A 61 3.08 -2.74 -6.46
N GLU A 62 3.43 -1.58 -6.98
CA GLU A 62 2.46 -0.51 -7.18
C GLU A 62 1.32 -0.95 -8.10
N ASN A 63 1.65 -1.64 -9.19
CA ASN A 63 0.63 -2.15 -10.10
C ASN A 63 -0.27 -3.18 -9.42
N LYS A 64 0.30 -4.07 -8.62
CA LYS A 64 -0.50 -5.04 -7.86
C LYS A 64 -1.48 -4.36 -6.92
N LEU A 65 -1.05 -3.29 -6.26
CA LEU A 65 -1.93 -2.54 -5.37
C LEU A 65 -3.05 -1.87 -6.14
N ARG A 66 -2.76 -1.32 -7.32
CA ARG A 66 -3.77 -0.68 -8.16
C ARG A 66 -4.77 -1.66 -8.76
N GLU A 67 -4.36 -2.90 -8.95
CA GLU A 67 -5.23 -3.95 -9.50
C GLU A 67 -6.20 -4.53 -8.47
N ILE A 68 -6.00 -4.26 -7.20
CA ILE A 68 -6.90 -4.73 -6.15
C ILE A 68 -8.29 -4.12 -6.38
N PRO A 69 -9.35 -4.95 -6.43
CA PRO A 69 -10.71 -4.42 -6.59
C PRO A 69 -11.05 -3.40 -5.51
N ASN A 70 -11.77 -2.36 -5.88
CA ASN A 70 -12.25 -1.32 -4.97
C ASN A 70 -11.17 -0.37 -4.44
N VAL A 71 -9.98 -0.41 -5.01
CA VAL A 71 -8.96 0.59 -4.73
C VAL A 71 -9.22 1.80 -5.61
N GLY A 72 -9.39 2.96 -4.99
CA GLY A 72 -9.62 4.21 -5.69
C GLY A 72 -8.34 4.91 -6.10
N ALA A 73 -7.37 4.96 -5.21
CA ALA A 73 -6.10 5.61 -5.49
C ALA A 73 -4.98 4.97 -4.66
N VAL A 74 -3.78 5.00 -5.22
CA VAL A 74 -2.56 4.55 -4.55
C VAL A 74 -1.54 5.67 -4.66
N GLU A 75 -1.04 6.12 -3.51
CA GLU A 75 0.00 7.15 -3.45
C GLU A 75 1.25 6.57 -2.81
N THR A 76 2.40 6.86 -3.40
CA THR A 76 3.68 6.50 -2.80
C THR A 76 4.10 7.65 -1.90
N GLU A 77 4.11 7.41 -0.59
CA GLU A 77 4.46 8.45 0.38
C GLU A 77 5.95 8.56 0.63
N ARG A 78 6.63 7.41 0.67
CA ARG A 78 8.03 7.38 1.02
C ARG A 78 8.71 6.18 0.38
N VAL A 79 9.93 6.40 -0.09
CA VAL A 79 10.81 5.33 -0.55
C VAL A 79 12.16 5.54 0.13
N SER A 80 12.61 4.54 0.86
CA SER A 80 13.89 4.59 1.54
C SER A 80 14.68 3.34 1.23
N LYS A 81 15.96 3.49 0.99
CA LYS A 81 16.84 2.34 0.78
C LYS A 81 17.45 1.93 2.11
N SER A 82 17.44 0.64 2.36
CA SER A 82 18.07 0.04 3.52
C SER A 82 19.35 -0.65 3.06
N LEU A 83 20.38 -0.43 3.81
CA LEU A 83 21.68 -1.07 3.54
C LEU A 83 21.76 -2.43 4.21
#